data_979b01db945afbe8cec23321e1c631ca
#
_entry.id   979b01db945afbe8cec23321e1c631ca
#
_cell.length_a   1.000
_cell.length_b   1.000
_cell.length_c   1.000
_cell.angle_alpha   90.00
_cell.angle_beta   90.00
_cell.angle_gamma   90.00
#
_symmetry.space_group_name_H-M   'P 1'
#
loop_
_entity.id
_entity.type
_entity.pdbx_description
1 polymer ?
#
loop_
_entity_poly.entity_id
_entity_poly.type
_entity_poly.pdbx_seq_one_letter_code
_entity_poly.pdbx_strand_id
1 'polypeptide(L)'
;MRGLIMTTLESLGQVITTDVLVIGHGAAGLVAAITAKEANPSLKVLAVDKASLGYAGKANKGGGHCAFIPEGGEERFVEYHTRNLGDYLNDQDLLRAYAYSTRDVLSDIERWGASIHGKDAPFNAHPMIPWKMVTVDLDCLLRFSRTAKNLGIQFMDKIAVVDLLKDGDRVVGAIGFSILDGTIYIYRAKAVVLANGNQNWRIMKMWSPGRGDGIAAAYRAGAKMRNAEFGTFVNMVSSDHQHVSYGAEDHLYNANGVSLTEFARPFMKDNPNLGILGGVDLGGNHALFMYWEMQKGNGPIYENKKENGFMFSPIGRNLVPGFGRADDMWYRPVAEKFWHRLCEKKEAAYPSDNPMKEIIPGFIGEFGPVDVDQCMSTSLPGLYAAGDICGCGGSYNGALPTPPGRNRGTGLMHAWFSARIAGASAAQCAGAVQLGVAHDEQAQALKEEFTAPLLRNQGTTPDEIVARTKDLMQSIKYTAWKNEERLQAGLKNALELKEKLPTLVAVDPHYLSTANECRSMVLCSEMFFRACLARKESRGWFIREDYPTRNDKDMLKWVILQRLGEEMVLTYRDVPMDRYMYQPDGFNAALTSTARA
;
A
#
# COMPACT_ATOMS: atom_id res chain seq x y z
N MET A 1 51.77 18.35 -2.51
CA MET A 1 50.67 17.83 -3.36
C MET A 1 50.05 16.61 -2.63
N ARG A 2 48.95 16.77 -1.94
CA ARG A 2 48.18 15.61 -1.50
C ARG A 2 47.49 15.08 -2.76
N GLY A 3 47.93 13.91 -3.24
CA GLY A 3 47.23 13.23 -4.33
C GLY A 3 45.75 13.14 -3.99
N LEU A 4 44.88 13.65 -4.85
CA LEU A 4 43.45 13.32 -4.80
C LEU A 4 43.34 11.79 -4.94
N ILE A 5 43.09 11.11 -3.84
CA ILE A 5 42.66 9.71 -3.89
C ILE A 5 41.31 9.78 -4.57
N MET A 6 41.22 9.34 -5.82
CA MET A 6 39.95 9.23 -6.52
C MET A 6 39.11 8.23 -5.75
N THR A 7 37.96 8.67 -5.26
CA THR A 7 36.98 7.81 -4.63
C THR A 7 36.42 6.87 -5.69
N THR A 8 36.44 5.58 -5.43
CA THR A 8 35.80 4.56 -6.31
C THR A 8 34.65 3.90 -5.56
N LEU A 9 33.74 3.29 -6.28
CA LEU A 9 32.62 2.55 -5.64
C LEU A 9 33.13 1.51 -4.64
N GLU A 10 34.21 0.82 -4.95
CA GLU A 10 34.85 -0.20 -4.10
C GLU A 10 35.42 0.40 -2.81
N SER A 11 35.84 1.67 -2.84
CA SER A 11 36.28 2.38 -1.64
C SER A 11 35.13 2.85 -0.76
N LEU A 12 33.92 2.93 -1.31
CA LEU A 12 32.71 3.34 -0.60
C LEU A 12 31.99 2.17 0.08
N GLY A 13 32.06 0.96 -0.51
CA GLY A 13 31.37 -0.22 0.02
C GLY A 13 31.56 -1.46 -0.85
N GLN A 14 30.82 -2.50 -0.53
CA GLN A 14 30.79 -3.72 -1.33
C GLN A 14 29.95 -3.51 -2.59
N VAL A 15 30.56 -3.66 -3.76
CA VAL A 15 29.90 -3.53 -5.05
C VAL A 15 29.37 -4.87 -5.52
N ILE A 16 28.06 -4.94 -5.78
CA ILE A 16 27.40 -6.15 -6.27
C ILE A 16 26.73 -5.84 -7.60
N THR A 17 27.00 -6.67 -8.63
CA THR A 17 26.43 -6.52 -9.95
C THR A 17 25.45 -7.66 -10.23
N THR A 18 24.25 -7.28 -10.70
CA THR A 18 23.18 -8.19 -11.10
C THR A 18 22.51 -7.68 -12.38
N ASP A 19 21.67 -8.50 -13.02
CA ASP A 19 20.87 -8.02 -14.16
C ASP A 19 19.58 -7.38 -13.68
N VAL A 20 18.87 -8.05 -12.75
CA VAL A 20 17.66 -7.54 -12.11
C VAL A 20 17.84 -7.48 -10.60
N LEU A 21 17.67 -6.30 -10.03
CA LEU A 21 17.64 -6.07 -8.60
C LEU A 21 16.19 -5.91 -8.12
N VAL A 22 15.75 -6.77 -7.20
CA VAL A 22 14.43 -6.64 -6.55
C VAL A 22 14.64 -6.13 -5.13
N ILE A 23 14.04 -4.98 -4.79
CA ILE A 23 14.13 -4.37 -3.47
C ILE A 23 12.84 -4.67 -2.69
N GLY A 24 12.98 -5.52 -1.68
CA GLY A 24 11.87 -6.13 -0.95
C GLY A 24 11.60 -7.55 -1.45
N HIS A 25 11.61 -8.55 -0.57
CA HIS A 25 11.24 -9.94 -0.92
C HIS A 25 10.02 -10.44 -0.12
N GLY A 26 9.03 -9.55 0.04
CA GLY A 26 7.67 -9.90 0.42
C GLY A 26 6.92 -10.60 -0.71
N ALA A 27 5.58 -10.62 -0.64
CA ALA A 27 4.73 -11.29 -1.64
C ALA A 27 5.00 -10.79 -3.08
N ALA A 28 5.06 -9.48 -3.28
CA ALA A 28 5.35 -8.92 -4.60
C ALA A 28 6.79 -9.21 -5.05
N GLY A 29 7.79 -9.01 -4.18
CA GLY A 29 9.18 -9.17 -4.58
C GLY A 29 9.56 -10.60 -4.93
N LEU A 30 9.08 -11.60 -4.18
CA LEU A 30 9.31 -13.00 -4.52
C LEU A 30 8.70 -13.35 -5.89
N VAL A 31 7.48 -12.92 -6.15
CA VAL A 31 6.82 -13.17 -7.43
C VAL A 31 7.53 -12.44 -8.57
N ALA A 32 7.93 -11.18 -8.38
CA ALA A 32 8.69 -10.44 -9.40
C ALA A 32 10.02 -11.10 -9.71
N ALA A 33 10.75 -11.58 -8.69
CA ALA A 33 12.02 -12.26 -8.88
C ALA A 33 11.86 -13.61 -9.61
N ILE A 34 10.87 -14.41 -9.22
CA ILE A 34 10.56 -15.68 -9.89
C ILE A 34 10.17 -15.44 -11.36
N THR A 35 9.24 -14.51 -11.60
CA THR A 35 8.77 -14.20 -12.95
C THR A 35 9.90 -13.66 -13.83
N ALA A 36 10.76 -12.79 -13.29
CA ALA A 36 11.92 -12.32 -14.05
C ALA A 36 12.87 -13.46 -14.43
N LYS A 37 13.11 -14.39 -13.54
CA LYS A 37 13.98 -15.54 -13.79
C LYS A 37 13.35 -16.55 -14.75
N GLU A 38 12.04 -16.79 -14.67
CA GLU A 38 11.30 -17.63 -15.62
C GLU A 38 11.24 -17.02 -17.03
N ALA A 39 11.04 -15.69 -17.11
CA ALA A 39 11.03 -14.98 -18.39
C ALA A 39 12.38 -15.04 -19.12
N ASN A 40 13.48 -15.02 -18.38
CA ASN A 40 14.82 -15.19 -18.93
C ASN A 40 15.76 -15.91 -17.94
N PRO A 41 15.91 -17.23 -18.06
CA PRO A 41 16.72 -18.03 -17.14
C PRO A 41 18.21 -17.67 -17.08
N SER A 42 18.75 -16.97 -18.08
CA SER A 42 20.15 -16.54 -18.10
C SER A 42 20.46 -15.36 -17.20
N LEU A 43 19.44 -14.58 -16.82
CA LEU A 43 19.63 -13.39 -16.01
C LEU A 43 20.08 -13.73 -14.57
N LYS A 44 20.96 -12.90 -14.04
CA LYS A 44 21.25 -12.85 -12.63
C LYS A 44 20.18 -12.01 -11.95
N VAL A 45 19.44 -12.61 -11.02
CA VAL A 45 18.40 -11.94 -10.24
C VAL A 45 18.80 -11.96 -8.77
N LEU A 46 18.83 -10.79 -8.17
CA LEU A 46 19.13 -10.59 -6.74
C LEU A 46 17.95 -9.91 -6.07
N ALA A 47 17.48 -10.45 -4.96
CA ALA A 47 16.47 -9.81 -4.12
C ALA A 47 17.06 -9.45 -2.74
N VAL A 48 16.80 -8.22 -2.28
CA VAL A 48 17.33 -7.69 -1.03
C VAL A 48 16.22 -7.16 -0.13
N ASP A 49 16.29 -7.37 1.19
CA ASP A 49 15.27 -6.89 2.14
C ASP A 49 15.86 -6.67 3.55
N LYS A 50 15.23 -5.81 4.33
CA LYS A 50 15.51 -5.64 5.77
C LYS A 50 15.07 -6.84 6.60
N ALA A 51 14.06 -7.58 6.16
CA ALA A 51 13.54 -8.76 6.83
C ALA A 51 14.32 -10.02 6.44
N SER A 52 13.98 -11.15 7.04
CA SER A 52 14.47 -12.46 6.63
C SER A 52 13.59 -13.04 5.53
N LEU A 53 14.20 -13.76 4.61
CA LEU A 53 13.54 -14.42 3.49
C LEU A 53 12.41 -15.35 3.97
N GLY A 54 11.23 -15.21 3.34
CA GLY A 54 10.03 -15.94 3.71
C GLY A 54 9.22 -15.32 4.85
N TYR A 55 9.74 -14.29 5.51
CA TYR A 55 9.08 -13.59 6.62
C TYR A 55 8.88 -12.10 6.40
N ALA A 56 9.17 -11.61 5.21
CA ALA A 56 9.03 -10.20 4.85
C ALA A 56 7.58 -9.78 4.59
N GLY A 57 7.30 -8.51 4.84
CA GLY A 57 6.07 -7.84 4.44
C GLY A 57 4.82 -8.23 5.21
N LYS A 58 3.66 -7.85 4.67
CA LYS A 58 2.34 -8.06 5.29
C LYS A 58 1.79 -9.47 5.07
N ALA A 59 2.11 -10.10 3.95
CA ALA A 59 1.47 -11.33 3.50
C ALA A 59 1.65 -12.51 4.48
N ASN A 60 2.74 -12.55 5.22
CA ASN A 60 2.96 -13.56 6.25
C ASN A 60 2.29 -13.24 7.60
N LYS A 61 1.61 -12.10 7.69
CA LYS A 61 0.90 -11.63 8.90
C LYS A 61 -0.58 -11.40 8.65
N GLY A 62 -1.00 -11.37 7.40
CA GLY A 62 -2.38 -11.23 6.97
C GLY A 62 -3.13 -12.56 6.94
N GLY A 63 -4.39 -12.51 6.63
CA GLY A 63 -5.27 -13.67 6.61
C GLY A 63 -5.17 -14.58 5.38
N GLY A 64 -4.22 -14.37 4.47
CA GLY A 64 -4.09 -15.16 3.24
C GLY A 64 -5.23 -14.99 2.25
N HIS A 65 -6.06 -13.97 2.41
CA HIS A 65 -7.22 -13.74 1.55
C HIS A 65 -6.81 -13.18 0.19
N CYS A 66 -7.41 -13.73 -0.86
CA CYS A 66 -7.13 -13.35 -2.22
C CYS A 66 -8.42 -13.23 -3.03
N ALA A 67 -8.58 -12.12 -3.75
CA ALA A 67 -9.73 -11.94 -4.62
C ALA A 67 -9.54 -12.77 -5.91
N PHE A 68 -10.60 -13.46 -6.29
CA PHE A 68 -10.68 -14.28 -7.49
C PHE A 68 -11.91 -13.88 -8.29
N ILE A 69 -11.74 -13.61 -9.56
CA ILE A 69 -12.83 -13.22 -10.44
C ILE A 69 -13.20 -14.44 -11.29
N PRO A 70 -14.41 -14.99 -11.12
CA PRO A 70 -14.90 -16.10 -11.95
C PRO A 70 -14.97 -15.69 -13.43
N GLU A 71 -14.83 -16.67 -14.31
CA GLU A 71 -14.96 -16.49 -15.75
C GLU A 71 -16.31 -15.86 -16.12
N GLY A 72 -16.26 -14.84 -16.98
CA GLY A 72 -17.45 -14.07 -17.38
C GLY A 72 -17.85 -12.98 -16.35
N GLY A 73 -17.14 -12.87 -15.23
CA GLY A 73 -17.35 -11.83 -14.21
C GLY A 73 -16.48 -10.58 -14.37
N GLU A 74 -15.54 -10.61 -15.29
CA GLU A 74 -14.46 -9.62 -15.39
C GLU A 74 -14.99 -8.21 -15.67
N GLU A 75 -15.80 -8.02 -16.71
CA GLU A 75 -16.34 -6.70 -17.05
C GLU A 75 -17.27 -6.15 -15.97
N ARG A 76 -18.05 -7.02 -15.34
CA ARG A 76 -18.88 -6.63 -14.20
C ARG A 76 -18.04 -6.18 -13.00
N PHE A 77 -16.88 -6.83 -12.78
CA PHE A 77 -15.93 -6.41 -11.76
C PHE A 77 -15.35 -5.02 -12.09
N VAL A 78 -14.97 -4.79 -13.34
CA VAL A 78 -14.46 -3.48 -13.79
C VAL A 78 -15.50 -2.38 -13.62
N GLU A 79 -16.74 -2.63 -14.05
CA GLU A 79 -17.84 -1.69 -13.89
C GLU A 79 -18.10 -1.35 -12.42
N TYR A 80 -18.23 -2.40 -11.61
CA TYR A 80 -18.49 -2.25 -10.18
C TYR A 80 -17.40 -1.43 -9.48
N HIS A 81 -16.13 -1.77 -9.72
CA HIS A 81 -15.01 -1.03 -9.14
C HIS A 81 -14.94 0.41 -9.62
N THR A 82 -15.20 0.64 -10.88
CA THR A 82 -15.16 2.00 -11.45
C THR A 82 -16.25 2.88 -10.88
N ARG A 83 -17.51 2.39 -10.87
CA ARG A 83 -18.67 3.17 -10.45
C ARG A 83 -18.78 3.32 -8.93
N ASN A 84 -18.52 2.23 -8.19
CA ASN A 84 -18.86 2.18 -6.76
C ASN A 84 -17.64 2.28 -5.84
N LEU A 85 -16.45 1.96 -6.31
CA LEU A 85 -15.24 1.96 -5.48
C LEU A 85 -14.19 2.98 -5.94
N GLY A 86 -13.95 3.08 -7.22
CA GLY A 86 -12.98 4.01 -7.80
C GLY A 86 -13.54 5.41 -8.04
N ASP A 87 -14.87 5.51 -8.06
CA ASP A 87 -15.59 6.76 -8.34
C ASP A 87 -15.01 7.48 -9.58
N TYR A 88 -14.71 6.66 -10.61
CA TYR A 88 -14.11 7.00 -11.91
C TYR A 88 -12.66 7.52 -11.89
N LEU A 89 -11.96 7.49 -10.76
CA LEU A 89 -10.54 7.87 -10.70
C LEU A 89 -9.57 6.71 -10.89
N ASN A 90 -10.04 5.48 -10.91
CA ASN A 90 -9.17 4.33 -11.15
C ASN A 90 -8.71 4.26 -12.61
N ASP A 91 -7.56 3.66 -12.81
CA ASP A 91 -7.06 3.32 -14.13
C ASP A 91 -7.83 2.09 -14.65
N GLN A 92 -8.79 2.29 -15.57
CA GLN A 92 -9.65 1.21 -16.06
C GLN A 92 -8.88 0.18 -16.89
N ASP A 93 -7.77 0.56 -17.52
CA ASP A 93 -6.93 -0.37 -18.28
C ASP A 93 -6.23 -1.35 -17.34
N LEU A 94 -5.62 -0.83 -16.25
CA LEU A 94 -5.00 -1.67 -15.22
C LEU A 94 -6.05 -2.50 -14.46
N LEU A 95 -7.20 -1.93 -14.19
CA LEU A 95 -8.31 -2.64 -13.54
C LEU A 95 -8.79 -3.82 -14.39
N ARG A 96 -8.92 -3.62 -15.71
CA ARG A 96 -9.29 -4.68 -16.65
C ARG A 96 -8.21 -5.76 -16.73
N ALA A 97 -6.94 -5.36 -16.89
CA ALA A 97 -5.82 -6.29 -16.87
C ALA A 97 -5.78 -7.14 -15.60
N TYR A 98 -6.04 -6.51 -14.46
CA TYR A 98 -6.16 -7.21 -13.18
C TYR A 98 -7.31 -8.23 -13.20
N ALA A 99 -8.51 -7.80 -13.60
CA ALA A 99 -9.70 -8.64 -13.57
C ALA A 99 -9.51 -9.92 -14.40
N TYR A 100 -8.99 -9.78 -15.61
CA TYR A 100 -8.77 -10.90 -16.54
C TYR A 100 -7.60 -11.81 -16.15
N SER A 101 -6.67 -11.35 -15.34
CA SER A 101 -5.47 -12.14 -14.99
C SER A 101 -5.56 -12.90 -13.67
N THR A 102 -6.62 -12.73 -12.87
CA THR A 102 -6.69 -13.36 -11.53
C THR A 102 -6.56 -14.88 -11.56
N ARG A 103 -7.12 -15.54 -12.58
CA ARG A 103 -7.03 -17.00 -12.75
C ARG A 103 -5.60 -17.46 -13.03
N ASP A 104 -4.92 -16.77 -13.94
CA ASP A 104 -3.54 -17.09 -14.30
C ASP A 104 -2.59 -16.84 -13.13
N VAL A 105 -2.83 -15.74 -12.38
CA VAL A 105 -2.08 -15.46 -11.15
C VAL A 105 -2.21 -16.60 -10.17
N LEU A 106 -3.43 -17.08 -9.90
CA LEU A 106 -3.64 -18.19 -8.98
C LEU A 106 -2.99 -19.49 -9.47
N SER A 107 -3.04 -19.77 -10.79
CA SER A 107 -2.38 -20.93 -11.38
C SER A 107 -0.86 -20.90 -11.17
N ASP A 108 -0.24 -19.73 -11.32
CA ASP A 108 1.19 -19.58 -11.05
C ASP A 108 1.52 -19.74 -9.57
N ILE A 109 0.70 -19.18 -8.67
CA ILE A 109 0.86 -19.32 -7.23
C ILE A 109 0.81 -20.78 -6.80
N GLU A 110 -0.11 -21.58 -7.36
CA GLU A 110 -0.18 -23.03 -7.13
C GLU A 110 1.07 -23.73 -7.68
N ARG A 111 1.50 -23.38 -8.88
CA ARG A 111 2.71 -23.92 -9.51
C ARG A 111 3.98 -23.64 -8.69
N TRP A 112 4.03 -22.50 -8.00
CA TRP A 112 5.13 -22.15 -7.10
C TRP A 112 4.98 -22.75 -5.68
N GLY A 113 3.95 -23.58 -5.46
CA GLY A 113 3.82 -24.46 -4.31
C GLY A 113 2.86 -23.99 -3.23
N ALA A 114 2.13 -22.88 -3.40
CA ALA A 114 1.06 -22.53 -2.48
C ALA A 114 -0.21 -23.37 -2.75
N SER A 115 -1.00 -23.60 -1.71
CA SER A 115 -2.34 -24.19 -1.86
C SER A 115 -3.38 -23.08 -1.79
N ILE A 116 -4.39 -23.20 -2.64
CA ILE A 116 -5.52 -22.26 -2.69
C ILE A 116 -6.78 -23.00 -2.25
N HIS A 117 -7.45 -22.44 -1.25
CA HIS A 117 -8.66 -23.02 -0.68
C HIS A 117 -9.89 -22.22 -1.11
N GLY A 118 -10.99 -22.92 -1.36
CA GLY A 118 -12.25 -22.31 -1.76
C GLY A 118 -12.35 -21.94 -3.25
N LYS A 119 -11.37 -22.30 -4.08
CA LYS A 119 -11.37 -22.03 -5.53
C LYS A 119 -12.58 -22.68 -6.22
N ASP A 120 -12.85 -23.93 -5.91
CA ASP A 120 -13.91 -24.74 -6.51
C ASP A 120 -15.25 -24.67 -5.75
N ALA A 121 -15.32 -23.95 -4.65
CA ALA A 121 -16.57 -23.78 -3.92
C ALA A 121 -17.61 -23.05 -4.79
N PRO A 122 -18.91 -23.41 -4.73
CA PRO A 122 -19.94 -22.72 -5.48
C PRO A 122 -19.90 -21.22 -5.27
N PHE A 123 -19.95 -20.47 -6.34
CA PHE A 123 -20.05 -19.02 -6.31
C PHE A 123 -21.51 -18.62 -6.26
N ASN A 124 -22.02 -18.40 -5.07
CA ASN A 124 -23.31 -17.74 -4.90
C ASN A 124 -23.07 -16.24 -5.14
N ALA A 125 -23.12 -15.85 -6.41
CA ALA A 125 -22.95 -14.45 -6.78
C ALA A 125 -24.03 -13.62 -6.09
N HIS A 126 -23.62 -12.82 -5.11
CA HIS A 126 -24.45 -11.68 -4.75
C HIS A 126 -24.60 -10.81 -6.00
N PRO A 127 -25.81 -10.32 -6.36
CA PRO A 127 -26.03 -9.57 -7.57
C PRO A 127 -25.07 -8.39 -7.76
N MET A 128 -24.53 -7.86 -6.67
CA MET A 128 -23.67 -6.70 -6.63
C MET A 128 -22.17 -7.00 -6.46
N ILE A 129 -21.78 -8.25 -6.20
CA ILE A 129 -20.40 -8.60 -5.91
C ILE A 129 -19.86 -9.56 -6.96
N PRO A 130 -19.10 -9.07 -7.94
CA PRO A 130 -18.66 -9.88 -9.07
C PRO A 130 -17.34 -10.63 -8.83
N TRP A 131 -16.98 -10.90 -7.58
CA TRP A 131 -15.76 -11.66 -7.27
C TRP A 131 -15.99 -12.66 -6.14
N LYS A 132 -15.06 -13.57 -6.01
CA LYS A 132 -15.02 -14.60 -4.98
C LYS A 132 -13.78 -14.42 -4.12
N MET A 133 -13.89 -14.70 -2.84
CA MET A 133 -12.74 -14.77 -1.96
C MET A 133 -12.21 -16.19 -1.91
N VAL A 134 -10.91 -16.33 -2.10
CA VAL A 134 -10.18 -17.57 -1.85
C VAL A 134 -9.14 -17.33 -0.77
N THR A 135 -8.68 -18.39 -0.12
CA THR A 135 -7.61 -18.29 0.86
C THR A 135 -6.38 -19.03 0.39
N VAL A 136 -5.23 -18.47 0.72
CA VAL A 136 -3.92 -19.03 0.39
C VAL A 136 -3.17 -19.32 1.69
N ASP A 137 -2.33 -20.35 1.65
CA ASP A 137 -1.52 -20.73 2.79
C ASP A 137 -0.72 -19.57 3.38
N LEU A 138 -0.75 -19.42 4.70
CA LEU A 138 0.03 -18.38 5.40
C LEU A 138 1.54 -18.57 5.26
N ASP A 139 1.99 -19.79 4.95
CA ASP A 139 3.39 -20.11 4.67
C ASP A 139 3.78 -19.99 3.19
N CYS A 140 2.91 -19.41 2.35
CA CYS A 140 3.15 -19.29 0.91
C CYS A 140 4.48 -18.60 0.58
N LEU A 141 4.91 -17.61 1.35
CA LEU A 141 6.20 -16.95 1.14
C LEU A 141 7.40 -17.88 1.37
N LEU A 142 7.31 -18.79 2.32
CA LEU A 142 8.35 -19.82 2.52
C LEU A 142 8.41 -20.79 1.33
N ARG A 143 7.26 -21.12 0.76
CA ARG A 143 7.17 -21.98 -0.43
C ARG A 143 7.74 -21.27 -1.64
N PHE A 144 7.34 -20.02 -1.89
CA PHE A 144 7.92 -19.20 -2.97
C PHE A 144 9.44 -19.02 -2.82
N SER A 145 9.93 -18.86 -1.58
CA SER A 145 11.37 -18.78 -1.31
C SER A 145 12.12 -20.03 -1.75
N ARG A 146 11.53 -21.22 -1.55
CA ARG A 146 12.12 -22.49 -2.02
C ARG A 146 12.16 -22.56 -3.53
N THR A 147 11.04 -22.24 -4.19
CA THR A 147 10.96 -22.16 -5.66
C THR A 147 11.96 -21.17 -6.22
N ALA A 148 12.06 -19.98 -5.65
CA ALA A 148 13.03 -18.97 -6.07
C ALA A 148 14.49 -19.43 -5.92
N LYS A 149 14.84 -20.08 -4.81
CA LYS A 149 16.17 -20.66 -4.61
C LYS A 149 16.49 -21.76 -5.63
N ASN A 150 15.51 -22.61 -5.93
CA ASN A 150 15.67 -23.68 -6.94
C ASN A 150 15.90 -23.11 -8.36
N LEU A 151 15.37 -21.93 -8.64
CA LEU A 151 15.61 -21.19 -9.88
C LEU A 151 16.97 -20.45 -9.90
N GLY A 152 17.74 -20.49 -8.81
CA GLY A 152 19.04 -19.82 -8.71
C GLY A 152 18.96 -18.31 -8.41
N ILE A 153 17.85 -17.82 -7.91
CA ILE A 153 17.72 -16.43 -7.45
C ILE A 153 18.53 -16.24 -6.18
N GLN A 154 19.31 -15.16 -6.13
CA GLN A 154 20.12 -14.79 -4.98
C GLN A 154 19.35 -13.90 -4.02
N PHE A 155 19.64 -14.01 -2.72
CA PHE A 155 18.98 -13.25 -1.66
C PHE A 155 19.99 -12.66 -0.69
N MET A 156 19.70 -11.41 -0.27
CA MET A 156 20.41 -10.78 0.84
C MET A 156 19.39 -10.24 1.85
N ASP A 157 19.47 -10.77 3.05
CA ASP A 157 18.63 -10.40 4.19
C ASP A 157 19.31 -9.29 5.02
N LYS A 158 18.51 -8.58 5.83
CA LYS A 158 19.00 -7.54 6.76
C LYS A 158 19.68 -6.35 6.08
N ILE A 159 19.29 -6.06 4.87
CA ILE A 159 19.79 -4.92 4.09
C ILE A 159 18.73 -3.84 3.98
N ALA A 160 19.03 -2.66 4.50
CA ALA A 160 18.24 -1.47 4.27
C ALA A 160 18.73 -0.78 2.99
N VAL A 161 17.98 -0.90 1.91
CA VAL A 161 18.21 -0.08 0.71
C VAL A 161 17.62 1.29 0.96
N VAL A 162 18.44 2.33 0.81
CA VAL A 162 18.06 3.70 1.16
C VAL A 162 17.74 4.53 -0.07
N ASP A 163 18.56 4.43 -1.12
CA ASP A 163 18.40 5.27 -2.30
C ASP A 163 18.74 4.54 -3.61
N LEU A 164 18.37 5.15 -4.73
CA LEU A 164 18.60 4.66 -6.08
C LEU A 164 19.77 5.38 -6.74
N LEU A 165 20.54 4.66 -7.55
CA LEU A 165 21.62 5.19 -8.36
C LEU A 165 21.13 5.41 -9.79
N LYS A 166 21.52 6.54 -10.40
CA LYS A 166 21.11 6.94 -11.74
C LYS A 166 22.30 7.24 -12.65
N ASP A 167 22.10 6.97 -13.93
CA ASP A 167 22.92 7.43 -15.03
C ASP A 167 22.01 8.28 -15.94
N GLY A 168 22.17 9.60 -15.86
CA GLY A 168 21.17 10.53 -16.40
C GLY A 168 19.81 10.33 -15.73
N ASP A 169 18.78 10.05 -16.53
CA ASP A 169 17.43 9.78 -16.05
C ASP A 169 17.17 8.30 -15.74
N ARG A 170 18.10 7.42 -16.15
CA ARG A 170 17.95 5.98 -15.98
C ARG A 170 18.40 5.53 -14.60
N VAL A 171 17.59 4.68 -13.95
CA VAL A 171 18.02 3.97 -12.74
C VAL A 171 18.91 2.79 -13.14
N VAL A 172 20.10 2.75 -12.52
CA VAL A 172 21.17 1.78 -12.82
C VAL A 172 21.61 0.98 -11.58
N GLY A 173 20.92 1.17 -10.47
CA GLY A 173 21.24 0.47 -9.24
C GLY A 173 20.63 1.11 -8.00
N ALA A 174 21.18 0.76 -6.86
CA ALA A 174 20.77 1.24 -5.54
C ALA A 174 21.94 1.23 -4.56
N ILE A 175 21.79 1.94 -3.45
CA ILE A 175 22.73 1.94 -2.33
C ILE A 175 21.97 1.66 -1.03
N GLY A 176 22.62 0.93 -0.14
CA GLY A 176 22.07 0.58 1.16
C GLY A 176 23.13 0.09 2.13
N PHE A 177 22.68 -0.42 3.26
CA PHE A 177 23.59 -0.93 4.29
C PHE A 177 23.00 -2.11 5.06
N SER A 178 23.86 -2.93 5.63
CA SER A 178 23.46 -3.97 6.56
C SER A 178 23.00 -3.36 7.89
N ILE A 179 21.80 -3.69 8.33
CA ILE A 179 21.27 -3.24 9.62
C ILE A 179 21.93 -3.94 10.81
N LEU A 180 22.78 -4.95 10.57
CA LEU A 180 23.47 -5.70 11.60
C LEU A 180 24.83 -5.08 11.96
N ASP A 181 25.59 -4.69 10.95
CA ASP A 181 26.98 -4.25 11.12
C ASP A 181 27.34 -2.94 10.41
N GLY A 182 26.40 -2.37 9.65
CA GLY A 182 26.60 -1.10 8.95
C GLY A 182 27.40 -1.21 7.64
N THR A 183 27.74 -2.43 7.19
CA THR A 183 28.42 -2.61 5.90
C THR A 183 27.63 -1.99 4.76
N ILE A 184 28.29 -1.13 3.99
CA ILE A 184 27.68 -0.44 2.83
C ILE A 184 27.66 -1.38 1.64
N TYR A 185 26.53 -1.42 0.93
CA TYR A 185 26.35 -2.17 -0.31
C TYR A 185 25.92 -1.23 -1.42
N ILE A 186 26.58 -1.36 -2.57
CA ILE A 186 26.32 -0.61 -3.80
C ILE A 186 25.93 -1.64 -4.85
N TYR A 187 24.69 -1.57 -5.28
CA TYR A 187 24.13 -2.49 -6.27
C TYR A 187 24.15 -1.83 -7.64
N ARG A 188 24.72 -2.53 -8.62
CA ARG A 188 24.63 -2.15 -10.05
C ARG A 188 23.68 -3.12 -10.74
N ALA A 189 22.69 -2.59 -11.44
CA ALA A 189 21.66 -3.40 -12.08
C ALA A 189 21.21 -2.79 -13.41
N LYS A 190 20.77 -3.65 -14.34
CA LYS A 190 20.19 -3.23 -15.62
C LYS A 190 18.73 -2.79 -15.45
N ALA A 191 18.03 -3.41 -14.49
CA ALA A 191 16.67 -3.06 -14.09
C ALA A 191 16.50 -3.22 -12.58
N VAL A 192 15.71 -2.34 -11.97
CA VAL A 192 15.37 -2.35 -10.54
C VAL A 192 13.87 -2.45 -10.36
N VAL A 193 13.41 -3.38 -9.50
CA VAL A 193 12.01 -3.53 -9.12
C VAL A 193 11.84 -3.15 -7.66
N LEU A 194 11.04 -2.12 -7.37
CA LEU A 194 10.64 -1.75 -6.03
C LEU A 194 9.43 -2.61 -5.60
N ALA A 195 9.61 -3.42 -4.58
CA ALA A 195 8.58 -4.30 -4.03
C ALA A 195 8.54 -4.28 -2.49
N ASN A 196 9.01 -3.18 -1.90
CA ASN A 196 9.19 -3.01 -0.46
C ASN A 196 7.97 -2.42 0.27
N GLY A 197 6.79 -2.50 -0.36
CA GLY A 197 5.51 -2.19 0.25
C GLY A 197 5.25 -0.70 0.42
N ASN A 198 4.24 -0.39 1.22
CA ASN A 198 3.73 0.97 1.42
C ASN A 198 4.35 1.67 2.64
N GLN A 199 3.90 2.92 2.89
CA GLN A 199 4.09 3.62 4.16
C GLN A 199 2.83 3.49 5.02
N ASN A 200 2.97 3.18 6.30
CA ASN A 200 1.87 3.14 7.27
C ASN A 200 2.19 3.84 8.60
N TRP A 201 3.24 4.60 8.65
CA TRP A 201 3.65 5.45 9.80
C TRP A 201 3.68 4.73 11.15
N ARG A 202 3.84 3.41 11.17
CA ARG A 202 3.80 2.58 12.38
C ARG A 202 2.50 2.75 13.21
N ILE A 203 1.39 3.20 12.57
CA ILE A 203 0.12 3.49 13.25
C ILE A 203 -0.49 2.21 13.82
N MET A 204 -0.67 1.19 12.97
CA MET A 204 -1.20 -0.10 13.40
C MET A 204 -0.07 -1.06 13.71
N LYS A 205 -0.11 -1.71 14.86
CA LYS A 205 0.93 -2.66 15.27
C LYS A 205 0.92 -3.94 14.43
N MET A 206 -0.25 -4.38 13.98
CA MET A 206 -0.43 -5.71 13.45
C MET A 206 -0.08 -5.87 11.98
N TRP A 207 -0.37 -4.86 11.14
CA TRP A 207 -0.16 -4.93 9.69
C TRP A 207 0.79 -3.87 9.15
N SER A 208 1.76 -3.50 9.96
CA SER A 208 2.58 -2.31 9.72
C SER A 208 4.07 -2.58 9.46
N PRO A 209 4.48 -3.49 8.57
CA PRO A 209 5.90 -3.56 8.22
C PRO A 209 6.33 -2.47 7.23
N GLY A 210 5.38 -1.81 6.52
CA GLY A 210 5.68 -0.78 5.53
C GLY A 210 6.30 0.47 6.15
N ARG A 211 7.41 0.94 5.57
CA ARG A 211 8.18 2.10 6.07
C ARG A 211 8.33 3.20 5.04
N GLY A 212 7.88 2.95 3.79
CA GLY A 212 7.93 3.92 2.70
C GLY A 212 9.32 4.19 2.14
N ASP A 213 10.31 3.38 2.48
CA ASP A 213 11.70 3.59 2.04
C ASP A 213 11.80 3.62 0.50
N GLY A 214 11.15 2.67 -0.19
CA GLY A 214 11.14 2.64 -1.64
C GLY A 214 10.34 3.79 -2.26
N ILE A 215 9.26 4.25 -1.61
CA ILE A 215 8.51 5.44 -2.05
C ILE A 215 9.43 6.67 -2.00
N ALA A 216 10.12 6.83 -0.88
CA ALA A 216 11.03 7.96 -0.68
C ALA A 216 12.23 7.89 -1.64
N ALA A 217 12.82 6.72 -1.86
CA ALA A 217 13.90 6.52 -2.80
C ALA A 217 13.47 6.83 -4.24
N ALA A 218 12.30 6.31 -4.67
CA ALA A 218 11.73 6.60 -5.99
C ALA A 218 11.49 8.10 -6.19
N TYR A 219 10.90 8.76 -5.19
CA TYR A 219 10.65 10.21 -5.24
C TYR A 219 11.95 11.02 -5.30
N ARG A 220 12.94 10.71 -4.45
CA ARG A 220 14.24 11.41 -4.46
C ARG A 220 14.98 11.22 -5.80
N ALA A 221 14.82 10.05 -6.42
CA ALA A 221 15.33 9.79 -7.76
C ALA A 221 14.61 10.58 -8.88
N GLY A 222 13.43 11.18 -8.58
CA GLY A 222 12.63 11.97 -9.51
C GLY A 222 11.44 11.22 -10.14
N ALA A 223 11.08 10.05 -9.63
CA ALA A 223 9.88 9.35 -10.08
C ALA A 223 8.60 10.11 -9.70
N LYS A 224 7.58 9.99 -10.54
CA LYS A 224 6.26 10.56 -10.29
C LYS A 224 5.50 9.75 -9.24
N MET A 225 4.76 10.48 -8.41
CA MET A 225 3.83 9.94 -7.42
C MET A 225 2.42 10.30 -7.83
N ARG A 226 1.47 9.35 -7.83
CA ARG A 226 0.09 9.56 -8.25
C ARG A 226 -0.87 9.38 -7.09
N ASN A 227 -1.81 10.32 -6.94
CA ASN A 227 -2.93 10.25 -6.00
C ASN A 227 -2.50 10.01 -4.54
N ALA A 228 -1.48 10.73 -4.09
CA ALA A 228 -0.97 10.62 -2.72
C ALA A 228 -2.02 11.02 -1.66
N GLU A 229 -3.04 11.78 -2.02
CA GLU A 229 -4.17 12.15 -1.15
C GLU A 229 -5.05 10.97 -0.75
N PHE A 230 -5.02 9.87 -1.49
CA PHE A 230 -5.78 8.66 -1.20
C PHE A 230 -4.96 7.59 -0.45
N GLY A 231 -3.77 7.92 -0.04
CA GLY A 231 -2.89 7.02 0.70
C GLY A 231 -3.41 6.58 2.07
N THR A 232 -4.67 6.84 2.35
CA THR A 232 -5.27 6.58 3.65
C THR A 232 -6.35 5.53 3.52
N PHE A 233 -6.13 4.42 4.17
CA PHE A 233 -7.17 3.43 4.33
C PHE A 233 -7.95 3.75 5.61
N VAL A 234 -9.11 4.36 5.48
CA VAL A 234 -10.00 4.60 6.62
C VAL A 234 -10.78 3.32 6.90
N ASN A 235 -10.79 2.88 8.14
CA ASN A 235 -11.47 1.67 8.56
C ASN A 235 -12.07 1.85 9.96
N MET A 236 -12.81 0.85 10.43
CA MET A 236 -13.24 0.77 11.82
C MET A 236 -12.04 0.37 12.67
N VAL A 237 -11.49 1.32 13.40
CA VAL A 237 -10.27 1.15 14.19
C VAL A 237 -10.60 1.37 15.67
N SER A 238 -10.06 0.54 16.56
CA SER A 238 -10.14 0.83 17.99
C SER A 238 -9.51 2.19 18.31
N SER A 239 -10.10 2.94 19.19
CA SER A 239 -9.63 4.30 19.55
C SER A 239 -8.17 4.34 20.01
N ASP A 240 -7.63 3.20 20.49
CA ASP A 240 -6.23 3.02 20.86
C ASP A 240 -5.35 2.50 19.69
N HIS A 241 -5.86 2.37 18.48
CA HIS A 241 -5.17 1.91 17.28
C HIS A 241 -4.51 0.52 17.41
N GLN A 242 -5.00 -0.33 18.31
CA GLN A 242 -4.45 -1.68 18.50
C GLN A 242 -4.90 -2.64 17.40
N HIS A 243 -6.14 -2.49 16.93
CA HIS A 243 -6.70 -3.39 15.91
C HIS A 243 -7.73 -2.69 15.03
N VAL A 244 -8.01 -3.33 13.92
CA VAL A 244 -9.13 -3.02 13.03
C VAL A 244 -10.27 -3.97 13.37
N SER A 245 -11.48 -3.45 13.50
CA SER A 245 -12.66 -4.22 13.86
C SER A 245 -13.30 -4.80 12.60
N TYR A 246 -12.86 -5.97 12.18
CA TYR A 246 -13.48 -6.70 11.07
C TYR A 246 -14.52 -7.68 11.60
N GLY A 247 -15.66 -7.74 10.93
CA GLY A 247 -16.76 -8.64 11.29
C GLY A 247 -17.52 -8.21 12.54
N ALA A 248 -17.32 -6.96 12.98
CA ALA A 248 -18.03 -6.37 14.11
C ALA A 248 -19.23 -5.51 13.69
N GLU A 249 -19.52 -5.48 12.40
CA GLU A 249 -20.45 -4.53 11.79
C GLU A 249 -21.84 -4.60 12.42
N ASP A 250 -22.30 -5.79 12.79
CA ASP A 250 -23.60 -6.01 13.43
C ASP A 250 -23.59 -5.71 14.94
N HIS A 251 -22.44 -5.45 15.51
CA HIS A 251 -22.23 -5.27 16.94
C HIS A 251 -21.66 -3.89 17.30
N LEU A 252 -21.81 -2.93 16.38
CA LEU A 252 -21.46 -1.53 16.61
C LEU A 252 -22.70 -0.72 17.00
N TYR A 253 -22.56 0.10 18.02
CA TYR A 253 -23.62 0.92 18.58
C TYR A 253 -23.13 2.36 18.80
N ASN A 254 -24.02 3.33 18.57
CA ASN A 254 -23.73 4.71 18.93
C ASN A 254 -23.88 4.95 20.44
N ALA A 255 -23.61 6.16 20.90
CA ALA A 255 -23.74 6.53 22.32
C ALA A 255 -25.15 6.37 22.90
N ASN A 256 -26.17 6.35 22.03
CA ASN A 256 -27.57 6.18 22.39
C ASN A 256 -28.02 4.72 22.35
N GLY A 257 -27.12 3.76 22.08
CA GLY A 257 -27.43 2.34 21.97
C GLY A 257 -28.09 1.94 20.65
N VAL A 258 -28.10 2.80 19.63
CA VAL A 258 -28.63 2.49 18.31
C VAL A 258 -27.58 1.74 17.51
N SER A 259 -27.96 0.63 16.88
CA SER A 259 -27.03 -0.19 16.11
C SER A 259 -26.56 0.50 14.82
N LEU A 260 -25.38 0.10 14.32
CA LEU A 260 -24.86 0.58 13.05
C LEU A 260 -25.89 0.38 11.92
N THR A 261 -26.49 -0.77 11.86
CA THR A 261 -27.49 -1.09 10.83
C THR A 261 -28.68 -0.13 10.86
N GLU A 262 -29.10 0.29 12.04
CA GLU A 262 -30.20 1.24 12.20
C GLU A 262 -29.80 2.67 11.85
N PHE A 263 -28.67 3.16 12.36
CA PHE A 263 -28.26 4.54 12.06
C PHE A 263 -27.73 4.72 10.64
N ALA A 264 -27.25 3.65 9.98
CA ALA A 264 -26.84 3.68 8.58
C ALA A 264 -28.03 3.69 7.61
N ARG A 265 -29.19 3.16 8.01
CA ARG A 265 -30.36 2.98 7.14
C ARG A 265 -30.83 4.27 6.43
N PRO A 266 -30.96 5.43 7.10
CA PRO A 266 -31.32 6.68 6.41
C PRO A 266 -30.30 7.06 5.35
N PHE A 267 -29.03 6.88 5.65
CA PHE A 267 -27.93 7.19 4.74
C PHE A 267 -27.92 6.28 3.50
N MET A 268 -28.22 5.00 3.70
CA MET A 268 -28.35 4.02 2.63
C MET A 268 -29.52 4.35 1.69
N LYS A 269 -30.60 4.93 2.22
CA LYS A 269 -31.76 5.33 1.41
C LYS A 269 -31.39 6.44 0.41
N ASP A 270 -30.58 7.39 0.86
CA ASP A 270 -30.14 8.52 0.03
C ASP A 270 -28.93 8.15 -0.87
N ASN A 271 -28.25 7.07 -0.55
CA ASN A 271 -27.04 6.57 -1.24
C ASN A 271 -27.16 5.06 -1.47
N PRO A 272 -28.07 4.59 -2.34
CA PRO A 272 -28.39 3.16 -2.47
C PRO A 272 -27.17 2.30 -2.88
N ASN A 273 -26.22 2.88 -3.60
CA ASN A 273 -24.98 2.20 -3.99
C ASN A 273 -24.04 1.91 -2.81
N LEU A 274 -24.13 2.69 -1.73
CA LEU A 274 -23.37 2.48 -0.50
C LEU A 274 -24.01 1.41 0.40
N GLY A 275 -25.33 1.28 0.33
CA GLY A 275 -26.06 0.39 1.22
C GLY A 275 -26.09 -1.08 0.79
N ILE A 276 -25.97 -1.33 -0.49
CA ILE A 276 -26.08 -2.69 -1.05
C ILE A 276 -24.83 -3.53 -0.75
N LEU A 277 -23.78 -2.90 -0.36
CA LEU A 277 -22.55 -3.57 0.04
C LEU A 277 -22.66 -4.24 1.42
N GLY A 278 -23.87 -4.27 1.97
CA GLY A 278 -24.17 -4.90 3.24
C GLY A 278 -23.51 -6.26 3.36
N GLY A 279 -22.42 -6.32 4.08
CA GLY A 279 -21.78 -7.55 4.48
C GLY A 279 -20.50 -7.96 3.78
N VAL A 280 -20.03 -7.31 2.71
CA VAL A 280 -18.75 -7.69 2.09
C VAL A 280 -17.79 -6.54 2.09
N ASP A 281 -16.78 -6.66 2.89
CA ASP A 281 -15.72 -5.67 3.10
C ASP A 281 -16.22 -4.23 3.19
N LEU A 282 -17.10 -4.04 4.09
CA LEU A 282 -17.76 -2.77 4.32
C LEU A 282 -17.03 -1.92 5.34
N GLY A 283 -15.86 -2.39 5.77
CA GLY A 283 -15.05 -1.64 6.70
C GLY A 283 -14.97 -0.17 6.31
N GLY A 284 -14.87 0.07 5.01
CA GLY A 284 -14.91 1.41 4.47
C GLY A 284 -16.25 2.11 4.66
N ASN A 285 -17.32 1.53 4.19
CA ASN A 285 -18.65 2.15 4.27
C ASN A 285 -19.13 2.29 5.71
N HIS A 286 -18.84 1.29 6.55
CA HIS A 286 -19.17 1.38 7.97
C HIS A 286 -18.44 2.52 8.66
N ALA A 287 -17.17 2.73 8.34
CA ALA A 287 -16.44 3.87 8.86
C ALA A 287 -17.04 5.20 8.36
N LEU A 288 -17.61 5.26 7.14
CA LEU A 288 -18.33 6.42 6.64
C LEU A 288 -19.63 6.65 7.43
N PHE A 289 -20.41 5.59 7.66
CA PHE A 289 -21.63 5.70 8.47
C PHE A 289 -21.31 6.15 9.90
N MET A 290 -20.26 5.61 10.51
CA MET A 290 -19.76 6.05 11.82
C MET A 290 -19.36 7.53 11.79
N TYR A 291 -18.65 7.97 10.77
CA TYR A 291 -18.25 9.37 10.60
C TYR A 291 -19.48 10.29 10.59
N TRP A 292 -20.50 9.99 9.77
CA TRP A 292 -21.73 10.76 9.69
C TRP A 292 -22.51 10.77 11.00
N GLU A 293 -22.56 9.64 11.68
CA GLU A 293 -23.26 9.53 12.97
C GLU A 293 -22.55 10.33 14.06
N MET A 294 -21.22 10.31 14.07
CA MET A 294 -20.41 11.15 14.97
C MET A 294 -20.57 12.64 14.66
N GLN A 295 -20.68 13.04 13.39
CA GLN A 295 -20.93 14.41 12.99
C GLN A 295 -22.31 14.92 13.47
N LYS A 296 -23.30 14.05 13.61
CA LYS A 296 -24.60 14.38 14.21
C LYS A 296 -24.56 14.56 15.74
N GLY A 297 -23.42 14.29 16.37
CA GLY A 297 -23.25 14.35 17.82
C GLY A 297 -23.68 13.07 18.55
N ASN A 298 -23.92 11.96 17.85
CA ASN A 298 -24.32 10.68 18.42
C ASN A 298 -23.12 9.76 18.76
N GLY A 299 -21.89 10.24 18.61
CA GLY A 299 -20.70 9.53 19.04
C GLY A 299 -20.52 9.56 20.57
N PRO A 300 -19.58 8.75 21.11
CA PRO A 300 -18.73 7.79 20.43
C PRO A 300 -19.47 6.53 19.94
N ILE A 301 -18.80 5.76 19.06
CA ILE A 301 -19.30 4.46 18.59
C ILE A 301 -18.59 3.35 19.37
N TYR A 302 -19.32 2.33 19.75
CA TYR A 302 -18.81 1.21 20.54
C TYR A 302 -19.02 -0.14 19.84
N GLU A 303 -18.01 -1.02 19.93
CA GLU A 303 -18.12 -2.44 19.63
C GLU A 303 -18.53 -3.20 20.88
N ASN A 304 -19.60 -4.00 20.82
CA ASN A 304 -19.96 -4.91 21.89
C ASN A 304 -19.17 -6.22 21.77
N LYS A 305 -18.11 -6.34 22.54
CA LYS A 305 -17.23 -7.51 22.52
C LYS A 305 -17.89 -8.85 22.86
N LYS A 306 -18.88 -8.84 23.72
CA LYS A 306 -19.57 -10.09 24.12
C LYS A 306 -20.37 -10.70 23.00
N GLU A 307 -20.89 -9.86 22.10
CA GLU A 307 -21.68 -10.28 20.96
C GLU A 307 -20.80 -10.58 19.74
N ASN A 308 -19.63 -9.99 19.67
CA ASN A 308 -18.72 -10.16 18.56
C ASN A 308 -17.89 -11.44 18.72
N GLY A 309 -18.38 -12.51 18.11
CA GLY A 309 -17.56 -13.68 17.84
C GLY A 309 -16.54 -13.33 16.74
N PHE A 310 -15.42 -12.79 17.13
CA PHE A 310 -14.30 -12.32 16.34
C PHE A 310 -14.22 -12.92 14.91
N MET A 311 -14.22 -12.05 13.89
CA MET A 311 -14.11 -12.36 12.45
C MET A 311 -15.23 -13.18 11.79
N PHE A 312 -16.21 -13.61 12.51
CA PHE A 312 -17.23 -14.53 12.03
C PHE A 312 -18.64 -14.03 12.29
N SER A 313 -18.93 -12.79 11.89
CA SER A 313 -20.33 -12.36 11.89
C SER A 313 -21.14 -13.27 10.97
N PRO A 314 -22.42 -13.51 11.26
CA PRO A 314 -23.31 -14.25 10.37
C PRO A 314 -23.32 -13.72 8.94
N ILE A 315 -23.08 -12.43 8.76
CA ILE A 315 -23.00 -11.78 7.46
C ILE A 315 -21.73 -12.18 6.72
N GLY A 316 -20.58 -12.18 7.37
CA GLY A 316 -19.33 -12.65 6.78
C GLY A 316 -19.38 -14.12 6.37
N ARG A 317 -20.09 -14.96 7.15
CA ARG A 317 -20.30 -16.38 6.86
C ARG A 317 -21.14 -16.62 5.60
N ASN A 318 -22.13 -15.79 5.34
CA ASN A 318 -23.09 -16.01 4.25
C ASN A 318 -22.64 -15.41 2.92
N LEU A 319 -21.75 -14.45 2.93
CA LEU A 319 -21.42 -13.65 1.75
C LEU A 319 -20.10 -14.05 1.08
N VAL A 320 -19.23 -14.75 1.79
CA VAL A 320 -17.96 -15.22 1.25
C VAL A 320 -17.94 -16.75 1.32
N PRO A 321 -18.18 -17.45 0.20
CA PRO A 321 -17.98 -18.89 0.14
C PRO A 321 -16.53 -19.23 0.53
N GLY A 322 -16.36 -20.13 1.51
CA GLY A 322 -15.04 -20.41 2.11
C GLY A 322 -14.76 -19.64 3.40
N PHE A 323 -15.56 -18.62 3.74
CA PHE A 323 -15.60 -18.03 5.08
C PHE A 323 -16.62 -18.72 5.99
N GLY A 324 -17.34 -19.69 5.46
CA GLY A 324 -18.52 -20.25 6.07
C GLY A 324 -18.30 -21.08 7.32
N ARG A 325 -17.07 -21.55 7.55
CA ARG A 325 -16.71 -22.28 8.76
C ARG A 325 -15.33 -21.84 9.19
N ALA A 326 -15.17 -21.57 10.46
CA ALA A 326 -13.86 -21.41 11.08
C ALA A 326 -12.92 -22.55 10.69
N ASP A 327 -13.48 -23.75 10.58
CA ASP A 327 -12.82 -24.98 10.19
C ASP A 327 -12.27 -24.93 8.76
N ASP A 328 -12.94 -24.31 7.81
CA ASP A 328 -12.53 -24.27 6.40
C ASP A 328 -11.44 -23.23 6.12
N MET A 329 -11.39 -22.15 6.88
CA MET A 329 -10.37 -21.10 6.75
C MET A 329 -9.07 -21.43 7.47
N TRP A 330 -9.17 -22.15 8.58
CA TRP A 330 -8.08 -22.35 9.54
C TRP A 330 -7.63 -23.79 9.60
N TYR A 331 -7.82 -24.50 8.54
CA TYR A 331 -7.56 -25.93 8.40
C TYR A 331 -6.12 -26.34 8.66
N ARG A 332 -5.22 -25.41 8.99
CA ARG A 332 -3.82 -25.70 9.25
C ARG A 332 -3.40 -25.31 10.65
N PRO A 333 -2.63 -26.18 11.33
CA PRO A 333 -2.20 -25.95 12.70
C PRO A 333 -1.44 -24.61 12.93
N VAL A 334 -0.81 -24.07 11.88
CA VAL A 334 -0.09 -22.78 11.96
C VAL A 334 -1.07 -21.61 11.95
N ALA A 335 -2.07 -21.65 11.10
CA ALA A 335 -3.10 -20.61 11.03
C ALA A 335 -3.94 -20.62 12.31
N GLU A 336 -4.33 -21.79 12.77
CA GLU A 336 -5.05 -21.97 14.03
C GLU A 336 -4.29 -21.38 15.22
N LYS A 337 -3.02 -21.73 15.39
CA LYS A 337 -2.16 -21.16 16.45
C LYS A 337 -2.01 -19.64 16.35
N PHE A 338 -1.90 -19.11 15.14
CA PHE A 338 -1.82 -17.67 14.94
C PHE A 338 -3.10 -16.97 15.40
N TRP A 339 -4.25 -17.52 15.05
CA TRP A 339 -5.55 -16.93 15.39
C TRP A 339 -5.89 -17.10 16.87
N HIS A 340 -5.54 -18.22 17.48
CA HIS A 340 -5.65 -18.37 18.93
C HIS A 340 -4.83 -17.30 19.66
N ARG A 341 -3.58 -17.09 19.27
CA ARG A 341 -2.75 -16.02 19.84
C ARG A 341 -3.32 -14.62 19.60
N LEU A 342 -3.97 -14.39 18.46
CA LEU A 342 -4.60 -13.12 18.16
C LEU A 342 -5.85 -12.89 19.01
N CYS A 343 -6.67 -13.93 19.19
CA CYS A 343 -7.83 -13.91 20.07
C CYS A 343 -7.40 -13.71 21.53
N GLU A 344 -6.39 -14.42 22.00
CA GLU A 344 -5.78 -14.23 23.33
C GLU A 344 -5.29 -12.79 23.53
N LYS A 345 -4.61 -12.22 22.53
CA LYS A 345 -4.17 -10.81 22.59
C LYS A 345 -5.34 -9.84 22.58
N LYS A 346 -6.38 -10.13 21.81
CA LYS A 346 -7.60 -9.32 21.78
C LYS A 346 -8.28 -9.36 23.15
N GLU A 347 -8.40 -10.53 23.75
CA GLU A 347 -8.98 -10.70 25.08
C GLU A 347 -8.14 -10.02 26.16
N ALA A 348 -6.82 -10.12 26.08
CA ALA A 348 -5.92 -9.41 27.00
C ALA A 348 -5.99 -7.88 26.83
N ALA A 349 -6.18 -7.39 25.60
CA ALA A 349 -6.32 -5.96 25.33
C ALA A 349 -7.69 -5.41 25.76
N TYR A 350 -8.68 -6.27 25.87
CA TYR A 350 -10.07 -5.92 26.22
C TYR A 350 -10.59 -6.86 27.30
N PRO A 351 -10.22 -6.63 28.56
CA PRO A 351 -10.72 -7.42 29.68
C PRO A 351 -12.24 -7.50 29.67
N SER A 352 -12.77 -8.63 30.09
CA SER A 352 -14.21 -8.93 30.07
C SER A 352 -15.06 -8.03 30.98
N ASP A 353 -14.45 -7.27 31.86
CA ASP A 353 -15.08 -6.28 32.71
C ASP A 353 -15.49 -4.99 31.96
N ASN A 354 -14.87 -4.72 30.81
CA ASN A 354 -15.28 -3.64 29.90
C ASN A 354 -15.66 -4.22 28.52
N PRO A 355 -16.92 -4.67 28.37
CA PRO A 355 -17.35 -5.28 27.11
C PRO A 355 -17.51 -4.29 25.95
N MET A 356 -17.60 -2.98 26.25
CA MET A 356 -17.80 -1.95 25.23
C MET A 356 -16.47 -1.28 24.92
N LYS A 357 -16.06 -1.34 23.67
CA LYS A 357 -14.82 -0.71 23.19
C LYS A 357 -15.14 0.36 22.16
N GLU A 358 -14.58 1.53 22.36
CA GLU A 358 -14.71 2.61 21.40
C GLU A 358 -14.01 2.29 20.08
N ILE A 359 -14.76 2.49 19.00
CA ILE A 359 -14.32 2.32 17.62
C ILE A 359 -14.45 3.66 16.90
N ILE A 360 -13.45 4.01 16.12
CA ILE A 360 -13.42 5.24 15.35
C ILE A 360 -13.21 4.95 13.86
N PRO A 361 -13.66 5.84 12.97
CA PRO A 361 -13.24 5.82 11.58
C PRO A 361 -11.77 6.25 11.53
N GLY A 362 -10.85 5.30 11.57
CA GLY A 362 -9.43 5.54 11.79
C GLY A 362 -8.59 5.37 10.55
N PHE A 363 -7.48 6.08 10.54
CA PHE A 363 -6.43 5.97 9.55
C PHE A 363 -5.51 4.79 9.88
N ILE A 364 -5.24 3.93 8.93
CA ILE A 364 -4.33 2.78 9.13
C ILE A 364 -3.06 2.84 8.30
N GLY A 365 -2.91 3.86 7.47
CA GLY A 365 -1.81 3.98 6.53
C GLY A 365 -2.16 3.29 5.21
N GLU A 366 -1.23 2.58 4.62
CA GLU A 366 -1.32 1.99 3.27
C GLU A 366 -1.11 2.99 2.13
N PHE A 367 -0.19 3.88 2.35
CA PHE A 367 0.23 4.87 1.39
C PHE A 367 1.25 4.28 0.41
N GLY A 368 0.91 4.23 -0.89
CA GLY A 368 1.75 3.66 -1.95
C GLY A 368 1.56 4.40 -3.28
N PRO A 369 2.04 5.65 -3.40
CA PRO A 369 1.72 6.53 -4.50
C PRO A 369 2.63 6.41 -5.72
N VAL A 370 3.58 5.48 -5.77
CA VAL A 370 4.48 5.38 -6.93
C VAL A 370 3.67 5.17 -8.20
N ASP A 371 3.79 6.11 -9.14
CA ASP A 371 3.07 6.09 -10.41
C ASP A 371 3.67 5.03 -11.33
N VAL A 372 2.83 4.17 -11.88
CA VAL A 372 3.20 3.12 -12.81
C VAL A 372 2.25 3.07 -14.01
N ASP A 373 2.78 2.60 -15.14
CA ASP A 373 2.02 2.28 -16.33
C ASP A 373 1.52 0.81 -16.34
N GLN A 374 0.97 0.37 -17.45
CA GLN A 374 0.48 -1.00 -17.62
C GLN A 374 1.58 -2.08 -17.60
N CYS A 375 2.84 -1.68 -17.83
CA CYS A 375 4.02 -2.54 -17.71
C CYS A 375 4.64 -2.49 -16.31
N MET A 376 3.99 -1.85 -15.34
CA MET A 376 4.52 -1.55 -14.00
C MET A 376 5.83 -0.74 -14.06
N SER A 377 6.09 -0.05 -15.17
CA SER A 377 7.21 0.89 -15.30
C SER A 377 6.88 2.20 -14.61
N THR A 378 7.83 2.75 -13.89
CA THR A 378 7.71 4.11 -13.34
C THR A 378 8.04 5.15 -14.41
N SER A 379 7.96 6.42 -14.06
CA SER A 379 8.39 7.51 -14.95
C SER A 379 9.91 7.56 -15.19
N LEU A 380 10.69 6.73 -14.51
CA LEU A 380 12.14 6.63 -14.68
C LEU A 380 12.50 5.35 -15.43
N PRO A 381 13.26 5.44 -16.54
CA PRO A 381 13.72 4.25 -17.25
C PRO A 381 14.52 3.32 -16.34
N GLY A 382 14.31 2.02 -16.47
CA GLY A 382 14.99 1.00 -15.67
C GLY A 382 14.42 0.78 -14.26
N LEU A 383 13.39 1.54 -13.87
CA LEU A 383 12.73 1.41 -12.58
C LEU A 383 11.28 0.93 -12.71
N TYR A 384 10.96 -0.14 -12.01
CA TYR A 384 9.63 -0.76 -11.94
C TYR A 384 9.13 -0.78 -10.50
N ALA A 385 7.82 -0.88 -10.31
CA ALA A 385 7.26 -1.02 -8.97
C ALA A 385 6.12 -2.04 -8.94
N ALA A 386 6.01 -2.79 -7.83
CA ALA A 386 5.00 -3.83 -7.67
C ALA A 386 4.49 -3.92 -6.23
N GLY A 387 3.23 -4.28 -6.07
CA GLY A 387 2.56 -4.43 -4.79
C GLY A 387 2.12 -3.10 -4.19
N ASP A 388 2.06 -3.06 -2.87
CA ASP A 388 1.49 -1.93 -2.14
C ASP A 388 2.21 -0.59 -2.38
N ILE A 389 3.42 -0.59 -2.88
CA ILE A 389 4.17 0.65 -3.19
C ILE A 389 3.52 1.47 -4.30
N CYS A 390 2.84 0.83 -5.24
CA CYS A 390 2.12 1.45 -6.35
C CYS A 390 0.60 1.23 -6.26
N GLY A 391 0.09 0.83 -5.09
CA GLY A 391 -1.31 0.47 -4.90
C GLY A 391 -2.28 1.65 -5.04
N CYS A 392 -1.86 2.84 -4.59
CA CYS A 392 -2.71 4.03 -4.63
C CYS A 392 -2.76 4.71 -6.00
N GLY A 393 -1.80 4.42 -6.86
CA GLY A 393 -1.59 5.21 -8.08
C GLY A 393 -2.05 4.56 -9.36
N GLY A 394 -2.11 3.26 -9.46
CA GLY A 394 -2.10 2.65 -10.74
C GLY A 394 -3.06 1.50 -11.01
N SER A 395 -3.40 0.74 -10.01
CA SER A 395 -4.09 -0.52 -10.22
C SER A 395 -5.61 -0.42 -9.99
N TYR A 396 -6.26 -1.54 -9.91
CA TYR A 396 -7.69 -1.69 -9.68
C TYR A 396 -8.21 -1.03 -8.41
N ASN A 397 -7.41 -0.94 -7.37
CA ASN A 397 -7.73 -0.20 -6.16
C ASN A 397 -7.07 1.17 -6.10
N GLY A 398 -6.54 1.59 -7.24
CA GLY A 398 -5.59 2.63 -7.41
C GLY A 398 -5.93 3.99 -6.90
N ALA A 399 -6.94 4.63 -7.48
CA ALA A 399 -7.22 6.01 -7.11
C ALA A 399 -7.84 6.13 -5.73
N LEU A 400 -8.61 5.13 -5.34
CA LEU A 400 -9.25 5.08 -4.04
C LEU A 400 -8.90 3.74 -3.40
N PRO A 401 -7.79 3.66 -2.68
CA PRO A 401 -7.37 2.42 -2.02
C PRO A 401 -8.39 1.97 -0.97
N THR A 402 -9.33 2.83 -0.76
CA THR A 402 -10.45 2.59 0.07
C THR A 402 -11.65 3.18 -0.48
N PRO A 403 -12.52 3.43 0.10
CA PRO A 403 -13.91 3.48 -0.07
C PRO A 403 -14.28 4.49 -1.07
N PRO A 404 -15.43 4.31 -1.47
CA PRO A 404 -16.38 3.49 -0.76
C PRO A 404 -16.07 2.02 -0.94
N GLY A 405 -15.16 1.49 -0.13
CA GLY A 405 -14.94 0.07 -0.03
C GLY A 405 -13.74 -0.49 -0.78
N ARG A 406 -12.69 -0.79 -0.05
CA ARG A 406 -11.66 -1.71 -0.48
C ARG A 406 -12.16 -3.13 -0.30
N ASN A 407 -12.08 -3.94 -1.35
CA ASN A 407 -12.41 -5.34 -1.25
C ASN A 407 -11.32 -6.12 -0.53
N ARG A 408 -11.70 -6.97 0.39
CA ARG A 408 -10.77 -7.92 1.02
C ARG A 408 -10.11 -8.80 -0.03
N GLY A 409 -8.83 -9.10 0.15
CA GLY A 409 -8.06 -9.96 -0.74
C GLY A 409 -7.54 -9.28 -2.00
N THR A 410 -8.02 -8.10 -2.34
CA THR A 410 -7.53 -7.38 -3.51
C THR A 410 -6.06 -6.97 -3.37
N GLY A 411 -5.61 -6.64 -2.17
CA GLY A 411 -4.21 -6.26 -1.93
C GLY A 411 -3.22 -7.38 -2.21
N LEU A 412 -3.49 -8.61 -1.80
CA LEU A 412 -2.62 -9.76 -2.05
C LEU A 412 -2.62 -10.13 -3.52
N MET A 413 -3.80 -10.18 -4.16
CA MET A 413 -3.91 -10.39 -5.60
C MET A 413 -3.19 -9.29 -6.38
N HIS A 414 -3.33 -8.02 -5.97
CA HIS A 414 -2.60 -6.92 -6.59
C HIS A 414 -1.08 -7.09 -6.47
N ALA A 415 -0.60 -7.51 -5.30
CA ALA A 415 0.83 -7.75 -5.10
C ALA A 415 1.38 -8.78 -6.09
N TRP A 416 0.65 -9.85 -6.34
CA TRP A 416 1.05 -10.90 -7.28
C TRP A 416 0.84 -10.51 -8.75
N PHE A 417 -0.31 -9.91 -9.05
CA PHE A 417 -0.62 -9.40 -10.39
C PHE A 417 0.44 -8.40 -10.88
N SER A 418 0.68 -7.35 -10.11
CA SER A 418 1.65 -6.31 -10.48
C SER A 418 3.08 -6.84 -10.54
N ALA A 419 3.42 -7.77 -9.64
CA ALA A 419 4.75 -8.38 -9.59
C ALA A 419 5.05 -9.27 -10.81
N ARG A 420 4.06 -10.02 -11.30
CA ARG A 420 4.22 -10.78 -12.55
C ARG A 420 4.57 -9.87 -13.72
N ILE A 421 3.87 -8.75 -13.83
CA ILE A 421 4.12 -7.77 -14.90
C ILE A 421 5.47 -7.09 -14.69
N ALA A 422 5.75 -6.58 -13.51
CA ALA A 422 7.01 -5.90 -13.20
C ALA A 422 8.23 -6.81 -13.40
N GLY A 423 8.15 -8.07 -12.98
CA GLY A 423 9.21 -9.05 -13.15
C GLY A 423 9.51 -9.35 -14.62
N ALA A 424 8.46 -9.59 -15.41
CA ALA A 424 8.58 -9.83 -16.85
C ALA A 424 9.13 -8.60 -17.59
N SER A 425 8.62 -7.41 -17.30
CA SER A 425 9.08 -6.14 -17.87
C SER A 425 10.54 -5.83 -17.52
N ALA A 426 10.93 -6.05 -16.26
CA ALA A 426 12.30 -5.89 -15.81
C ALA A 426 13.26 -6.89 -16.51
N ALA A 427 12.84 -8.14 -16.69
CA ALA A 427 13.62 -9.14 -17.42
C ALA A 427 13.80 -8.76 -18.89
N GLN A 428 12.74 -8.30 -19.55
CA GLN A 428 12.80 -7.82 -20.92
C GLN A 428 13.77 -6.64 -21.05
N CYS A 429 13.65 -5.66 -20.17
CA CYS A 429 14.56 -4.52 -20.12
C CYS A 429 16.02 -4.97 -19.92
N ALA A 430 16.28 -5.82 -18.91
CA ALA A 430 17.62 -6.29 -18.60
C ALA A 430 18.25 -7.10 -19.73
N GLY A 431 17.45 -7.80 -20.52
CA GLY A 431 17.90 -8.50 -21.74
C GLY A 431 18.26 -7.59 -22.91
N ALA A 432 17.70 -6.39 -22.94
CA ALA A 432 17.84 -5.43 -24.04
C ALA A 432 18.90 -4.35 -23.82
N VAL A 433 19.36 -4.13 -22.59
CA VAL A 433 20.27 -3.02 -22.26
C VAL A 433 21.60 -3.49 -21.67
N GLN A 434 22.61 -2.67 -21.83
CA GLN A 434 23.89 -2.83 -21.13
C GLN A 434 23.79 -2.25 -19.72
N LEU A 435 24.69 -2.69 -18.85
CA LEU A 435 24.82 -2.14 -17.52
C LEU A 435 25.25 -0.67 -17.60
N GLY A 436 24.46 0.23 -16.99
CA GLY A 436 24.76 1.66 -16.93
C GLY A 436 25.89 1.98 -15.93
N VAL A 437 26.31 3.22 -15.93
CA VAL A 437 27.38 3.71 -15.05
C VAL A 437 26.78 4.16 -13.72
N ALA A 438 27.19 3.54 -12.62
CA ALA A 438 26.92 4.06 -11.28
C ALA A 438 28.06 5.04 -10.94
N HIS A 439 27.71 6.31 -10.78
CA HIS A 439 28.68 7.38 -10.56
C HIS A 439 29.20 7.41 -9.11
N ASP A 440 30.50 7.39 -8.93
CA ASP A 440 31.16 7.40 -7.62
C ASP A 440 30.74 8.58 -6.76
N GLU A 441 30.70 9.79 -7.35
CA GLU A 441 30.31 11.03 -6.66
C GLU A 441 28.88 10.96 -6.13
N GLN A 442 27.93 10.40 -6.92
CA GLN A 442 26.56 10.20 -6.48
C GLN A 442 26.48 9.21 -5.31
N ALA A 443 27.17 8.07 -5.43
CA ALA A 443 27.19 7.04 -4.39
C ALA A 443 27.82 7.58 -3.08
N GLN A 444 28.88 8.39 -3.20
CA GLN A 444 29.51 9.05 -2.05
C GLN A 444 28.57 10.03 -1.37
N ALA A 445 27.94 10.93 -2.12
CA ALA A 445 27.01 11.93 -1.57
C ALA A 445 25.84 11.24 -0.84
N LEU A 446 25.24 10.21 -1.44
CA LEU A 446 24.16 9.44 -0.81
C LEU A 446 24.64 8.73 0.46
N LYS A 447 25.82 8.08 0.43
CA LYS A 447 26.41 7.44 1.60
C LYS A 447 26.60 8.44 2.75
N GLU A 448 27.22 9.58 2.46
CA GLU A 448 27.46 10.63 3.45
C GLU A 448 26.14 11.12 4.06
N GLU A 449 25.12 11.34 3.23
CA GLU A 449 23.82 11.81 3.67
C GLU A 449 23.10 10.79 4.59
N PHE A 450 22.99 9.52 4.18
CA PHE A 450 22.22 8.57 4.97
C PHE A 450 22.98 8.02 6.19
N THR A 451 24.34 8.08 6.21
CA THR A 451 25.14 7.67 7.36
C THR A 451 25.43 8.81 8.34
N ALA A 452 25.16 10.04 7.97
CA ALA A 452 25.41 11.22 8.82
C ALA A 452 24.86 11.10 10.27
N PRO A 453 23.73 10.45 10.53
CA PRO A 453 23.25 10.24 11.90
C PRO A 453 24.22 9.49 12.81
N LEU A 454 25.06 8.59 12.29
CA LEU A 454 26.07 7.86 13.06
C LEU A 454 27.26 8.75 13.51
N LEU A 455 27.46 9.88 12.86
CA LEU A 455 28.57 10.78 13.13
C LEU A 455 28.25 11.85 14.19
N ARG A 456 27.00 11.87 14.67
CA ARG A 456 26.52 12.86 15.63
C ARG A 456 26.37 12.27 17.02
N ASN A 457 26.87 13.00 18.00
CA ASN A 457 26.76 12.61 19.42
C ASN A 457 25.54 13.22 20.11
N GLN A 458 24.94 14.26 19.52
CA GLN A 458 23.77 14.97 20.05
C GLN A 458 22.84 15.36 18.90
N GLY A 459 21.54 15.37 19.16
CA GLY A 459 20.52 15.74 18.18
C GLY A 459 19.17 15.12 18.47
N THR A 460 18.30 15.13 17.46
CA THR A 460 16.96 14.54 17.54
C THR A 460 17.05 13.03 17.44
N THR A 461 16.37 12.31 18.31
CA THR A 461 16.32 10.85 18.25
C THR A 461 15.31 10.37 17.20
N PRO A 462 15.55 9.23 16.55
CA PRO A 462 14.55 8.61 15.67
C PRO A 462 13.21 8.35 16.38
N ASP A 463 13.23 7.97 17.65
CA ASP A 463 12.02 7.68 18.42
C ASP A 463 11.14 8.93 18.59
N GLU A 464 11.75 10.12 18.78
CA GLU A 464 11.01 11.40 18.82
C GLU A 464 10.29 11.65 17.50
N ILE A 465 10.99 11.51 16.36
CA ILE A 465 10.38 11.72 15.05
C ILE A 465 9.29 10.69 14.77
N VAL A 466 9.53 9.41 15.08
CA VAL A 466 8.53 8.34 14.92
C VAL A 466 7.27 8.65 15.75
N ALA A 467 7.42 9.01 17.01
CA ALA A 467 6.28 9.32 17.88
C ALA A 467 5.47 10.50 17.33
N ARG A 468 6.13 11.62 17.03
CA ARG A 468 5.46 12.83 16.53
C ARG A 468 4.83 12.63 15.14
N THR A 469 5.50 11.91 14.24
CA THR A 469 4.93 11.62 12.91
C THR A 469 3.74 10.67 13.03
N LYS A 470 3.83 9.68 13.92
CA LYS A 470 2.73 8.78 14.20
C LYS A 470 1.53 9.54 14.78
N ASP A 471 1.73 10.40 15.77
CA ASP A 471 0.66 11.21 16.37
C ASP A 471 -0.01 12.14 15.34
N LEU A 472 0.78 12.72 14.44
CA LEU A 472 0.26 13.53 13.35
C LEU A 472 -0.63 12.72 12.42
N MET A 473 -0.14 11.56 11.96
CA MET A 473 -0.80 10.78 10.90
C MET A 473 -1.93 9.89 11.42
N GLN A 474 -1.90 9.44 12.67
CA GLN A 474 -3.02 8.68 13.24
C GLN A 474 -4.21 9.57 13.62
N SER A 475 -4.01 10.88 13.73
CA SER A 475 -5.06 11.81 14.10
C SER A 475 -6.13 11.94 13.02
N ILE A 476 -7.35 11.50 13.30
CA ILE A 476 -8.50 11.66 12.40
C ILE A 476 -8.80 13.13 12.09
N LYS A 477 -8.41 14.05 12.98
CA LYS A 477 -8.53 15.49 12.77
C LYS A 477 -7.83 15.95 11.48
N TYR A 478 -6.69 15.37 11.15
CA TYR A 478 -5.91 15.75 9.98
C TYR A 478 -6.12 14.80 8.79
N THR A 479 -6.38 13.53 9.05
CA THR A 479 -6.33 12.50 8.02
C THR A 479 -7.69 12.05 7.52
N ALA A 480 -8.73 12.10 8.35
CA ALA A 480 -10.10 11.73 7.99
C ALA A 480 -11.01 12.95 7.85
N TRP A 481 -11.01 13.86 8.81
CA TRP A 481 -11.87 15.06 8.83
C TRP A 481 -11.16 16.25 8.22
N LYS A 482 -11.11 16.31 6.90
CA LYS A 482 -10.30 17.27 6.16
C LYS A 482 -11.06 18.57 5.88
N ASN A 483 -10.37 19.69 6.09
CA ASN A 483 -10.67 20.99 5.51
C ASN A 483 -9.36 21.76 5.32
N GLU A 484 -9.39 22.89 4.67
CA GLU A 484 -8.20 23.68 4.35
C GLU A 484 -7.34 23.98 5.58
N GLU A 485 -7.97 24.50 6.64
CA GLU A 485 -7.27 24.88 7.88
C GLU A 485 -6.54 23.70 8.51
N ARG A 486 -7.22 22.56 8.68
CA ARG A 486 -6.63 21.36 9.28
C ARG A 486 -5.55 20.75 8.43
N LEU A 487 -5.72 20.73 7.11
CA LEU A 487 -4.70 20.24 6.19
C LEU A 487 -3.44 21.13 6.18
N GLN A 488 -3.62 22.46 6.23
CA GLN A 488 -2.50 23.41 6.37
C GLN A 488 -1.76 23.22 7.70
N ALA A 489 -2.50 23.03 8.79
CA ALA A 489 -1.89 22.72 10.09
C ALA A 489 -1.13 21.38 10.06
N GLY A 490 -1.70 20.34 9.42
CA GLY A 490 -1.02 19.05 9.22
C GLY A 490 0.26 19.19 8.39
N LEU A 491 0.21 19.94 7.29
CA LEU A 491 1.39 20.21 6.46
C LEU A 491 2.46 20.97 7.25
N LYS A 492 2.07 22.00 8.00
CA LYS A 492 2.99 22.75 8.85
C LYS A 492 3.73 21.82 9.84
N ASN A 493 2.99 20.95 10.53
CA ASN A 493 3.60 19.97 11.44
C ASN A 493 4.57 19.02 10.73
N ALA A 494 4.23 18.57 9.52
CA ALA A 494 5.13 17.72 8.72
C ALA A 494 6.42 18.46 8.32
N LEU A 495 6.31 19.74 7.95
CA LEU A 495 7.46 20.58 7.61
C LEU A 495 8.34 20.88 8.83
N GLU A 496 7.77 21.15 10.00
CA GLU A 496 8.53 21.29 11.24
C GLU A 496 9.30 20.01 11.61
N LEU A 497 8.74 18.83 11.33
CA LEU A 497 9.46 17.57 11.49
C LEU A 497 10.58 17.42 10.45
N LYS A 498 10.38 17.89 9.21
CA LYS A 498 11.39 17.90 8.15
C LYS A 498 12.61 18.71 8.54
N GLU A 499 12.42 19.86 9.19
CA GLU A 499 13.52 20.71 9.68
C GLU A 499 14.39 20.02 10.74
N LYS A 500 13.85 19.04 11.47
CA LYS A 500 14.59 18.25 12.44
C LYS A 500 15.42 17.10 11.85
N LEU A 501 15.10 16.64 10.64
CA LEU A 501 15.76 15.48 10.04
C LEU A 501 17.29 15.64 9.90
N PRO A 502 17.85 16.82 9.55
CA PRO A 502 19.28 17.00 9.49
C PRO A 502 20.00 16.82 10.82
N THR A 503 19.28 16.88 11.95
CA THR A 503 19.86 16.72 13.31
C THR A 503 19.70 15.30 13.86
N LEU A 504 19.14 14.34 13.09
CA LEU A 504 18.97 12.96 13.55
C LEU A 504 20.29 12.35 14.02
N VAL A 505 20.23 11.56 15.09
CA VAL A 505 21.35 10.80 15.64
C VAL A 505 21.05 9.29 15.55
N ALA A 506 22.09 8.48 15.42
CA ALA A 506 21.98 7.04 15.49
C ALA A 506 23.18 6.47 16.23
N VAL A 507 22.93 5.56 17.17
CA VAL A 507 23.99 4.96 18.01
C VAL A 507 24.59 3.70 17.38
N ASP A 508 23.89 3.11 16.43
CA ASP A 508 24.27 1.87 15.77
C ASP A 508 23.57 1.73 14.40
N PRO A 509 23.90 0.71 13.59
CA PRO A 509 23.25 0.48 12.29
C PRO A 509 21.74 0.22 12.38
N HIS A 510 21.24 -0.35 13.47
CA HIS A 510 19.81 -0.56 13.65
C HIS A 510 19.07 0.76 13.83
N TYR A 511 19.60 1.66 14.68
CA TYR A 511 19.08 3.02 14.83
C TYR A 511 19.26 3.85 13.57
N LEU A 512 20.34 3.62 12.80
CA LEU A 512 20.51 4.24 11.48
C LEU A 512 19.38 3.86 10.52
N SER A 513 18.96 2.59 10.53
CA SER A 513 17.78 2.17 9.76
C SER A 513 16.53 2.95 10.18
N THR A 514 16.30 3.10 11.48
CA THR A 514 15.16 3.87 11.99
C THR A 514 15.27 5.36 11.63
N ALA A 515 16.47 5.95 11.66
CA ALA A 515 16.69 7.34 11.24
C ALA A 515 16.33 7.56 9.75
N ASN A 516 16.70 6.61 8.87
CA ASN A 516 16.31 6.67 7.46
C ASN A 516 14.81 6.43 7.25
N GLU A 517 14.18 5.56 8.04
CA GLU A 517 12.71 5.41 8.05
C GLU A 517 12.01 6.72 8.46
N CYS A 518 12.54 7.49 9.40
CA CYS A 518 12.01 8.81 9.77
C CYS A 518 12.00 9.78 8.58
N ARG A 519 13.07 9.79 7.78
CA ARG A 519 13.14 10.60 6.56
C ARG A 519 12.01 10.22 5.60
N SER A 520 11.77 8.93 5.42
CA SER A 520 10.71 8.40 4.56
C SER A 520 9.31 8.73 5.12
N MET A 521 9.10 8.59 6.43
CA MET A 521 7.82 8.88 7.09
C MET A 521 7.43 10.35 6.94
N VAL A 522 8.38 11.27 7.20
CA VAL A 522 8.13 12.71 7.13
C VAL A 522 7.87 13.15 5.67
N LEU A 523 8.67 12.64 4.73
CA LEU A 523 8.46 12.93 3.31
C LEU A 523 7.08 12.45 2.81
N CYS A 524 6.68 11.25 3.16
CA CYS A 524 5.36 10.73 2.81
C CYS A 524 4.22 11.54 3.46
N SER A 525 4.42 12.08 4.68
CA SER A 525 3.44 12.98 5.30
C SER A 525 3.32 14.30 4.54
N GLU A 526 4.42 14.89 4.10
CA GLU A 526 4.41 16.09 3.27
C GLU A 526 3.67 15.84 1.95
N MET A 527 3.96 14.73 1.27
CA MET A 527 3.26 14.34 0.03
C MET A 527 1.76 14.23 0.24
N PHE A 528 1.34 13.56 1.31
CA PHE A 528 -0.06 13.37 1.65
C PHE A 528 -0.79 14.69 1.84
N PHE A 529 -0.27 15.58 2.68
CA PHE A 529 -0.93 16.86 2.96
C PHE A 529 -0.97 17.78 1.73
N ARG A 530 0.10 17.85 0.94
CA ARG A 530 0.12 18.66 -0.29
C ARG A 530 -0.88 18.14 -1.32
N ALA A 531 -0.98 16.83 -1.51
CA ALA A 531 -1.95 16.23 -2.41
C ALA A 531 -3.40 16.43 -1.91
N CYS A 532 -3.64 16.30 -0.59
CA CYS A 532 -4.95 16.58 0.01
C CYS A 532 -5.41 18.03 -0.18
N LEU A 533 -4.50 18.99 -0.04
CA LEU A 533 -4.78 20.41 -0.27
C LEU A 533 -5.13 20.70 -1.73
N ALA A 534 -4.52 19.99 -2.66
CA ALA A 534 -4.74 20.16 -4.09
C ALA A 534 -6.11 19.64 -4.55
N ARG A 535 -6.65 18.59 -3.91
CA ARG A 535 -7.95 18.03 -4.29
C ARG A 535 -9.09 18.79 -3.62
N LYS A 536 -9.79 19.59 -4.39
CA LYS A 536 -10.90 20.46 -3.93
C LYS A 536 -12.26 19.83 -4.24
N GLU A 537 -12.52 18.67 -3.67
CA GLU A 537 -13.77 17.92 -3.76
C GLU A 537 -13.88 16.92 -2.62
N SER A 538 -15.05 16.32 -2.45
CA SER A 538 -15.25 15.08 -1.73
C SER A 538 -15.58 13.96 -2.71
N ARG A 539 -14.81 12.84 -2.64
CA ARG A 539 -14.97 11.70 -3.55
C ARG A 539 -14.65 10.40 -2.79
N GLY A 540 -15.61 9.50 -2.73
CA GLY A 540 -15.47 8.29 -1.95
C GLY A 540 -15.13 8.60 -0.48
N TRP A 541 -14.00 8.08 -0.01
CA TRP A 541 -13.50 8.35 1.36
C TRP A 541 -12.65 9.60 1.49
N PHE A 542 -12.33 10.23 0.41
CA PHE A 542 -11.70 11.53 0.46
C PHE A 542 -12.77 12.57 0.75
N ILE A 543 -12.93 12.92 2.02
CA ILE A 543 -13.96 13.86 2.49
C ILE A 543 -13.30 15.18 2.84
N ARG A 544 -13.76 16.25 2.17
CA ARG A 544 -13.45 17.65 2.44
C ARG A 544 -14.70 18.35 2.92
N GLU A 545 -14.71 18.79 4.19
CA GLU A 545 -15.86 19.51 4.75
C GLU A 545 -16.13 20.85 4.05
N ASP A 546 -15.06 21.50 3.59
CA ASP A 546 -15.10 22.75 2.82
C ASP A 546 -15.43 22.56 1.32
N TYR A 547 -15.36 21.32 0.81
CA TYR A 547 -15.74 20.91 -0.55
C TYR A 547 -16.56 19.61 -0.50
N PRO A 548 -17.81 19.65 0.00
CA PRO A 548 -18.54 18.42 0.36
C PRO A 548 -19.06 17.61 -0.83
N THR A 549 -18.96 18.12 -2.05
CA THR A 549 -19.49 17.47 -3.25
C THR A 549 -18.40 17.01 -4.20
N ARG A 550 -18.71 15.97 -5.00
CA ARG A 550 -17.86 15.52 -6.10
C ARG A 550 -17.82 16.57 -7.21
N ASN A 551 -16.66 16.80 -7.79
CA ASN A 551 -16.42 17.77 -8.85
C ASN A 551 -15.76 17.10 -10.06
N ASP A 552 -16.56 16.47 -10.92
CA ASP A 552 -16.04 15.81 -12.13
C ASP A 552 -15.48 16.80 -13.15
N LYS A 553 -15.97 18.04 -13.16
CA LYS A 553 -15.52 19.05 -14.11
C LYS A 553 -14.03 19.40 -13.91
N ASP A 554 -13.62 19.63 -12.69
CA ASP A 554 -12.29 20.15 -12.39
C ASP A 554 -11.35 19.11 -11.76
N MET A 555 -11.92 18.10 -11.07
CA MET A 555 -11.18 17.14 -10.23
C MET A 555 -11.22 15.69 -10.73
N LEU A 556 -11.81 15.40 -11.91
CA LEU A 556 -11.67 14.09 -12.56
C LEU A 556 -10.25 13.98 -13.16
N LYS A 557 -9.25 14.10 -12.30
CA LYS A 557 -7.82 14.16 -12.60
C LYS A 557 -7.03 13.42 -11.55
N TRP A 558 -5.91 12.88 -11.96
CA TRP A 558 -4.91 12.36 -11.05
C TRP A 558 -3.99 13.48 -10.56
N VAL A 559 -3.84 13.59 -9.27
CA VAL A 559 -2.84 14.47 -8.64
C VAL A 559 -1.48 13.82 -8.78
N ILE A 560 -0.52 14.54 -9.33
CA ILE A 560 0.84 14.07 -9.57
C ILE A 560 1.82 14.92 -8.77
N LEU A 561 2.65 14.27 -7.97
CA LEU A 561 3.77 14.89 -7.28
C LEU A 561 5.09 14.39 -7.89
N GLN A 562 6.03 15.28 -8.04
CA GLN A 562 7.38 14.96 -8.55
C GLN A 562 8.42 15.87 -7.92
N ARG A 563 9.62 15.35 -7.66
CA ARG A 563 10.77 16.18 -7.30
C ARG A 563 11.38 16.78 -8.57
N LEU A 564 11.44 18.11 -8.64
CA LEU A 564 12.16 18.86 -9.66
C LEU A 564 13.17 19.78 -8.96
N GLY A 565 14.47 19.47 -9.06
CA GLY A 565 15.48 20.07 -8.21
C GLY A 565 15.24 19.75 -6.74
N GLU A 566 15.09 20.76 -5.90
CA GLU A 566 14.77 20.60 -4.46
C GLU A 566 13.28 20.76 -4.16
N GLU A 567 12.45 21.06 -5.16
CA GLU A 567 11.03 21.36 -4.96
C GLU A 567 10.15 20.12 -5.17
N MET A 568 9.11 20.02 -4.35
CA MET A 568 7.98 19.11 -4.56
C MET A 568 6.96 19.82 -5.44
N VAL A 569 6.99 19.51 -6.74
CA VAL A 569 6.10 20.09 -7.74
C VAL A 569 4.83 19.24 -7.85
N LEU A 570 3.68 19.92 -7.82
CA LEU A 570 2.37 19.31 -7.99
C LEU A 570 1.80 19.70 -9.36
N THR A 571 1.34 18.70 -10.08
CA THR A 571 0.64 18.85 -11.37
C THR A 571 -0.60 17.95 -11.40
N TYR A 572 -1.42 18.11 -12.44
CA TYR A 572 -2.57 17.27 -12.68
C TYR A 572 -2.42 16.54 -14.01
N ARG A 573 -2.91 15.31 -14.04
CA ARG A 573 -3.02 14.50 -15.26
C ARG A 573 -4.47 14.09 -15.42
N ASP A 574 -5.08 14.38 -16.56
CA ASP A 574 -6.46 14.01 -16.83
C ASP A 574 -6.60 12.48 -16.83
N VAL A 575 -7.70 11.99 -16.26
CA VAL A 575 -8.09 10.60 -16.44
C VAL A 575 -8.55 10.46 -17.89
N PRO A 576 -8.05 9.47 -18.66
CA PRO A 576 -8.36 9.37 -20.10
C PRO A 576 -9.78 8.82 -20.34
N MET A 577 -10.78 9.58 -19.90
CA MET A 577 -12.19 9.20 -19.92
C MET A 577 -12.74 9.06 -21.33
N ASP A 578 -12.17 9.75 -22.30
CA ASP A 578 -12.53 9.66 -23.73
C ASP A 578 -12.42 8.25 -24.30
N ARG A 579 -11.48 7.44 -23.79
CA ARG A 579 -11.26 6.05 -24.20
C ARG A 579 -11.80 5.03 -23.21
N TYR A 580 -12.26 5.44 -22.05
CA TYR A 580 -12.76 4.53 -21.03
C TYR A 580 -14.23 4.17 -21.26
N MET A 581 -14.55 2.89 -21.04
CA MET A 581 -15.90 2.37 -21.25
C MET A 581 -16.88 2.91 -20.21
N TYR A 582 -16.44 3.04 -18.96
CA TYR A 582 -17.29 3.50 -17.86
C TYR A 582 -16.95 4.94 -17.54
N GLN A 583 -17.92 5.81 -17.80
CA GLN A 583 -17.78 7.26 -17.65
C GLN A 583 -18.83 7.80 -16.67
N PRO A 584 -18.57 8.93 -15.98
CA PRO A 584 -19.59 9.60 -15.19
C PRO A 584 -20.77 10.04 -16.05
N ASP A 585 -21.95 10.07 -15.46
CA ASP A 585 -23.15 10.55 -16.15
C ASP A 585 -22.95 11.99 -16.65
N GLY A 586 -23.30 12.24 -17.90
CA GLY A 586 -23.14 13.55 -18.54
C GLY A 586 -21.73 13.90 -19.05
N PHE A 587 -20.73 13.04 -18.88
CA PHE A 587 -19.37 13.31 -19.37
C PHE A 587 -19.33 13.59 -20.88
N ASN A 588 -19.98 12.77 -21.69
CA ASN A 588 -20.04 12.94 -23.15
C ASN A 588 -20.79 14.20 -23.61
N ALA A 589 -21.72 14.71 -22.81
CA ALA A 589 -22.45 15.95 -23.14
C ALA A 589 -21.55 17.19 -23.03
N ALA A 590 -20.56 17.17 -22.14
CA ALA A 590 -19.61 18.28 -21.95
C ALA A 590 -18.58 18.36 -23.08
N LEU A 591 -18.08 17.20 -23.57
CA LEU A 591 -17.11 17.15 -24.67
C LEU A 591 -17.69 17.59 -26.01
N THR A 592 -18.99 17.31 -26.28
CA THR A 592 -19.65 17.74 -27.49
C THR A 592 -19.95 19.26 -27.52
N SER A 593 -19.99 19.92 -26.37
CA SER A 593 -20.21 21.38 -26.27
C SER A 593 -18.93 22.21 -26.50
N THR A 594 -17.75 21.67 -26.10
CA THR A 594 -16.45 22.35 -26.30
C THR A 594 -15.88 22.17 -27.71
N ALA A 595 -16.27 21.10 -28.41
CA ALA A 595 -15.87 20.89 -29.80
C ALA A 595 -16.69 21.71 -30.83
N ARG A 596 -17.70 22.47 -30.37
CA ARG A 596 -18.55 23.34 -31.19
C ARG A 596 -18.38 24.84 -30.88
N ALA A 597 -17.45 25.20 -30.03
CA ALA A 597 -17.00 26.57 -29.80
C ALA A 597 -15.55 26.74 -30.28
#